data_2a9df51542301a75ceb65f90ecf32a70
#
_entry.id   2a9df51542301a75ceb65f90ecf32a70
#
_cell.length_a   1.000
_cell.length_b   1.000
_cell.length_c   1.000
_cell.angle_alpha   90.00
_cell.angle_beta   90.00
_cell.angle_gamma   90.00
#
_symmetry.space_group_name_H-M   'P 1'
#
loop_
_entity.id
_entity.type
_entity.pdbx_description
1 polymer ?
#
loop_
_entity_poly.entity_id
_entity_poly.type
_entity_poly.pdbx_seq_one_letter_code
_entity_poly.pdbx_strand_id
1 'polypeptide(L)'
;LHFTVSRMVGATDTLRQLGLWQEERPVHPTPERPQYTEEDLKREQQAGDGRFRNLVGEAQRRLGRTLSTEELKILLSFIDYLRLPTEVVGVLLYYCLERSRRRDSRAPSMRAIEKEAYRWADEGIDTLETASYYVQQQLLLHTRVQQLRQLLQIDQRRLTPAEEKYLVSWIRMGFRDDTIR
;
A
#
# COMPACT_ATOMS: atom_id res chain seq x y z
N LEU A 1 -14.63 41.62 -14.36
CA LEU A 1 -14.85 40.35 -13.58
C LEU A 1 -14.85 39.10 -14.48
N HIS A 2 -15.16 39.19 -15.77
CA HIS A 2 -15.12 38.01 -16.69
C HIS A 2 -13.72 37.59 -17.12
N PHE A 3 -12.72 38.45 -17.02
CA PHE A 3 -11.34 38.14 -17.44
C PHE A 3 -10.58 37.21 -16.51
N THR A 4 -10.95 37.09 -15.25
CA THR A 4 -10.24 36.34 -14.25
C THR A 4 -10.53 34.84 -14.35
N VAL A 5 -11.76 34.45 -14.67
CA VAL A 5 -12.20 33.04 -14.78
C VAL A 5 -11.60 32.37 -16.02
N SER A 6 -11.56 33.07 -17.16
CA SER A 6 -10.99 32.53 -18.41
C SER A 6 -9.48 32.28 -18.32
N ARG A 7 -8.74 33.12 -17.55
CA ARG A 7 -7.30 32.90 -17.32
C ARG A 7 -6.99 31.72 -16.37
N MET A 8 -7.87 31.49 -15.40
CA MET A 8 -7.74 30.33 -14.49
C MET A 8 -7.98 29.01 -15.21
N VAL A 9 -8.94 28.92 -16.11
CA VAL A 9 -9.24 27.74 -16.91
C VAL A 9 -8.05 27.37 -17.81
N GLY A 10 -7.42 28.36 -18.45
CA GLY A 10 -6.22 28.10 -19.27
C GLY A 10 -5.00 27.61 -18.46
N ALA A 11 -4.83 28.09 -17.23
CA ALA A 11 -3.73 27.66 -16.36
C ALA A 11 -3.90 26.20 -15.88
N THR A 12 -5.12 25.80 -15.54
CA THR A 12 -5.43 24.41 -15.14
C THR A 12 -5.24 23.42 -16.28
N ASP A 13 -5.64 23.80 -17.51
CA ASP A 13 -5.43 22.94 -18.68
C ASP A 13 -3.94 22.78 -19.03
N THR A 14 -3.15 23.83 -18.88
CA THR A 14 -1.70 23.79 -19.09
C THR A 14 -1.03 22.90 -18.03
N LEU A 15 -1.43 23.00 -16.76
CA LEU A 15 -0.90 22.18 -15.68
C LEU A 15 -1.29 20.70 -15.85
N ARG A 16 -2.49 20.44 -16.38
CA ARG A 16 -2.95 19.07 -16.73
C ARG A 16 -2.12 18.47 -17.87
N GLN A 17 -1.83 19.23 -18.92
CA GLN A 17 -0.98 18.80 -20.03
C GLN A 17 0.47 18.54 -19.61
N LEU A 18 0.97 19.29 -18.64
CA LEU A 18 2.31 19.09 -18.06
C LEU A 18 2.38 17.98 -17.02
N GLY A 19 1.27 17.30 -16.71
CA GLY A 19 1.21 16.26 -15.67
C GLY A 19 1.43 16.79 -14.24
N LEU A 20 1.41 18.09 -14.06
CA LEU A 20 1.60 18.75 -12.76
C LEU A 20 0.28 18.97 -12.00
N TRP A 21 -0.85 18.82 -12.69
CA TRP A 21 -2.17 18.87 -12.10
C TRP A 21 -2.71 17.46 -11.91
N GLN A 22 -2.72 17.00 -10.68
CA GLN A 22 -3.55 15.87 -10.30
C GLN A 22 -4.92 16.43 -9.93
N GLU A 23 -5.97 16.02 -10.65
CA GLU A 23 -7.33 16.24 -10.17
C GLU A 23 -7.41 15.64 -8.75
N GLU A 24 -7.74 16.48 -7.78
CA GLU A 24 -8.19 15.98 -6.49
C GLU A 24 -9.40 15.09 -6.81
N ARG A 25 -9.19 13.77 -6.72
CA ARG A 25 -10.32 12.83 -6.84
C ARG A 25 -11.36 13.31 -5.84
N PRO A 26 -12.63 13.44 -6.24
CA PRO A 26 -13.65 13.80 -5.30
C PRO A 26 -13.51 12.88 -4.10
N VAL A 27 -13.28 13.46 -2.93
CA VAL A 27 -13.26 12.73 -1.66
C VAL A 27 -14.68 12.20 -1.52
N HIS A 28 -14.91 10.99 -2.04
CA HIS A 28 -16.15 10.29 -1.75
C HIS A 28 -16.18 10.17 -0.23
N PRO A 29 -17.28 10.58 0.43
CA PRO A 29 -17.41 10.37 1.87
C PRO A 29 -17.07 8.89 2.10
N THR A 30 -16.05 8.63 2.89
CA THR A 30 -15.58 7.27 3.18
C THR A 30 -16.81 6.53 3.69
N PRO A 31 -17.34 5.52 2.98
CA PRO A 31 -18.49 4.79 3.45
C PRO A 31 -18.15 4.29 4.86
N GLU A 32 -19.07 4.45 5.80
CA GLU A 32 -18.85 3.97 7.17
C GLU A 32 -18.34 2.54 7.10
N ARG A 33 -17.23 2.27 7.75
CA ARG A 33 -16.62 0.93 7.76
C ARG A 33 -17.65 -0.06 8.27
N PRO A 34 -17.94 -1.14 7.55
CA PRO A 34 -18.91 -2.13 8.02
C PRO A 34 -18.41 -2.73 9.35
N GLN A 35 -19.29 -2.82 10.31
CA GLN A 35 -19.03 -3.50 11.56
C GLN A 35 -19.45 -4.96 11.42
N TYR A 36 -18.47 -5.84 11.27
CA TYR A 36 -18.73 -7.28 11.18
C TYR A 36 -19.00 -7.87 12.57
N THR A 37 -20.00 -8.74 12.63
CA THR A 37 -20.35 -9.50 13.84
C THR A 37 -19.63 -10.86 13.84
N GLU A 38 -19.68 -11.57 14.97
CA GLU A 38 -19.20 -12.96 15.03
C GLU A 38 -20.03 -13.91 14.16
N GLU A 39 -21.30 -13.57 13.95
CA GLU A 39 -22.22 -14.36 13.09
C GLU A 39 -21.80 -14.24 11.62
N ASP A 40 -21.37 -13.06 11.18
CA ASP A 40 -20.85 -12.84 9.84
C ASP A 40 -19.59 -13.68 9.61
N LEU A 41 -18.67 -13.71 10.58
CA LEU A 41 -17.49 -14.55 10.52
C LEU A 41 -17.83 -16.04 10.43
N LYS A 42 -18.79 -16.52 11.24
CA LYS A 42 -19.23 -17.91 11.21
C LYS A 42 -19.84 -18.27 9.86
N ARG A 43 -20.67 -17.37 9.30
CA ARG A 43 -21.28 -17.53 7.98
C ARG A 43 -20.22 -17.69 6.91
N GLU A 44 -19.22 -16.79 6.87
CA GLU A 44 -18.15 -16.85 5.89
C GLU A 44 -17.21 -18.05 6.06
N GLN A 45 -16.94 -18.45 7.30
CA GLN A 45 -16.16 -19.67 7.56
C GLN A 45 -16.89 -20.95 7.13
N GLN A 46 -18.23 -20.94 7.16
CA GLN A 46 -19.08 -22.05 6.73
C GLN A 46 -19.46 -21.97 5.26
N ALA A 47 -19.19 -20.86 4.58
CA ALA A 47 -19.43 -20.70 3.16
C ALA A 47 -18.75 -21.82 2.36
N GLY A 48 -19.52 -22.39 1.44
CA GLY A 48 -19.15 -23.65 0.78
C GLY A 48 -17.90 -23.60 -0.10
N ASP A 49 -17.50 -22.39 -0.54
CA ASP A 49 -16.31 -22.21 -1.39
C ASP A 49 -14.96 -22.22 -0.60
N GLY A 50 -15.01 -22.13 0.73
CA GLY A 50 -13.84 -22.19 1.60
C GLY A 50 -12.81 -21.09 1.41
N ARG A 51 -13.07 -20.09 0.55
CA ARG A 51 -12.09 -19.02 0.21
C ARG A 51 -11.62 -18.27 1.44
N PHE A 52 -12.56 -17.82 2.28
CA PHE A 52 -12.20 -17.12 3.51
C PHE A 52 -11.39 -17.99 4.47
N ARG A 53 -11.78 -19.27 4.63
CA ARG A 53 -11.05 -20.23 5.47
C ARG A 53 -9.62 -20.44 5.00
N ASN A 54 -9.43 -20.58 3.70
CA ASN A 54 -8.09 -20.74 3.11
C ASN A 54 -7.25 -19.48 3.34
N LEU A 55 -7.83 -18.30 3.15
CA LEU A 55 -7.16 -17.01 3.40
C LEU A 55 -6.77 -16.86 4.87
N VAL A 56 -7.65 -17.21 5.81
CA VAL A 56 -7.33 -17.22 7.25
C VAL A 56 -6.14 -18.14 7.54
N GLY A 57 -6.15 -19.36 7.02
CA GLY A 57 -5.06 -20.30 7.17
C GLY A 57 -3.73 -19.78 6.58
N GLU A 58 -3.78 -19.13 5.44
CA GLU A 58 -2.61 -18.51 4.82
C GLU A 58 -2.08 -17.33 5.65
N ALA A 59 -2.97 -16.45 6.10
CA ALA A 59 -2.61 -15.31 6.92
C ALA A 59 -1.95 -15.75 8.25
N GLN A 60 -2.51 -16.73 8.93
CA GLN A 60 -1.95 -17.29 10.16
C GLN A 60 -0.57 -17.94 9.94
N ARG A 61 -0.40 -18.72 8.87
CA ARG A 61 0.90 -19.29 8.51
C ARG A 61 1.95 -18.22 8.25
N ARG A 62 1.61 -17.19 7.49
CA ARG A 62 2.54 -16.10 7.15
C ARG A 62 2.90 -15.24 8.36
N LEU A 63 1.93 -14.92 9.21
CA LEU A 63 2.13 -14.14 10.44
C LEU A 63 2.75 -14.94 11.58
N GLY A 64 2.78 -16.28 11.47
CA GLY A 64 3.34 -17.18 12.48
C GLY A 64 2.54 -17.25 13.78
N ARG A 65 1.25 -16.87 13.74
CA ARG A 65 0.35 -16.84 14.90
C ARG A 65 -1.12 -16.98 14.51
N THR A 66 -1.94 -17.34 15.47
CA THR A 66 -3.40 -17.31 15.31
C THR A 66 -3.91 -15.88 15.28
N LEU A 67 -5.00 -15.66 14.55
CA LEU A 67 -5.68 -14.37 14.49
C LEU A 67 -6.80 -14.29 15.53
N SER A 68 -6.92 -13.16 16.19
CA SER A 68 -8.05 -12.87 17.09
C SER A 68 -9.34 -12.62 16.30
N THR A 69 -10.49 -12.67 16.97
CA THR A 69 -11.80 -12.39 16.35
C THR A 69 -11.80 -11.03 15.64
N GLU A 70 -11.23 -9.99 16.26
CA GLU A 70 -11.15 -8.65 15.66
C GLU A 70 -10.23 -8.63 14.43
N GLU A 71 -9.15 -9.39 14.42
CA GLU A 71 -8.27 -9.52 13.27
C GLU A 71 -8.91 -10.30 12.12
N LEU A 72 -9.77 -11.28 12.44
CA LEU A 72 -10.57 -11.98 11.44
C LEU A 72 -11.63 -11.07 10.80
N LYS A 73 -12.26 -10.17 11.57
CA LYS A 73 -13.16 -9.14 11.03
C LYS A 73 -12.44 -8.18 10.08
N ILE A 74 -11.22 -7.78 10.42
CA ILE A 74 -10.38 -6.97 9.52
C ILE A 74 -10.09 -7.74 8.22
N LEU A 75 -9.72 -9.01 8.33
CA LEU A 75 -9.44 -9.84 7.14
C LEU A 75 -10.68 -10.04 6.28
N LEU A 76 -11.86 -10.18 6.89
CA LEU A 76 -13.14 -10.25 6.18
C LEU A 76 -13.43 -8.96 5.42
N SER A 77 -13.12 -7.79 6.01
CA SER A 77 -13.33 -6.50 5.36
C SER A 77 -12.52 -6.35 4.05
N PHE A 78 -11.40 -7.02 3.91
CA PHE A 78 -10.61 -6.95 2.68
C PHE A 78 -11.34 -7.59 1.49
N ILE A 79 -12.05 -8.68 1.74
CA ILE A 79 -12.79 -9.41 0.70
C ILE A 79 -14.16 -8.80 0.47
N ASP A 80 -14.90 -8.57 1.54
CA ASP A 80 -16.31 -8.17 1.46
C ASP A 80 -16.46 -6.67 1.17
N TYR A 81 -15.76 -5.81 1.89
CA TYR A 81 -15.87 -4.36 1.76
C TYR A 81 -14.94 -3.79 0.67
N LEU A 82 -13.63 -4.10 0.73
CA LEU A 82 -12.66 -3.61 -0.25
C LEU A 82 -12.73 -4.37 -1.58
N ARG A 83 -13.46 -5.49 -1.62
CA ARG A 83 -13.60 -6.36 -2.81
C ARG A 83 -12.27 -6.84 -3.37
N LEU A 84 -11.25 -6.96 -2.54
CA LEU A 84 -9.95 -7.47 -2.96
C LEU A 84 -10.02 -8.99 -3.15
N PRO A 85 -9.55 -9.52 -4.28
CA PRO A 85 -9.40 -10.97 -4.47
C PRO A 85 -8.47 -11.57 -3.41
N THR A 86 -8.70 -12.82 -3.04
CA THR A 86 -7.90 -13.53 -2.02
C THR A 86 -6.42 -13.58 -2.36
N GLU A 87 -6.11 -13.70 -3.65
CA GLU A 87 -4.74 -13.69 -4.18
C GLU A 87 -4.04 -12.35 -3.94
N VAL A 88 -4.78 -11.24 -4.15
CA VAL A 88 -4.27 -9.88 -3.88
C VAL A 88 -4.02 -9.69 -2.39
N VAL A 89 -4.93 -10.17 -1.53
CA VAL A 89 -4.72 -10.15 -0.08
C VAL A 89 -3.48 -10.96 0.33
N GLY A 90 -3.25 -12.10 -0.32
CA GLY A 90 -2.03 -12.89 -0.13
C GLY A 90 -0.75 -12.10 -0.48
N VAL A 91 -0.74 -11.38 -1.60
CA VAL A 91 0.37 -10.51 -2.02
C VAL A 91 0.54 -9.33 -1.04
N LEU A 92 -0.54 -8.73 -0.58
CA LEU A 92 -0.53 -7.66 0.43
C LEU A 92 0.13 -8.12 1.74
N LEU A 93 -0.27 -9.27 2.25
CA LEU A 93 0.34 -9.87 3.46
C LEU A 93 1.84 -10.09 3.26
N TYR A 94 2.24 -10.67 2.13
CA TYR A 94 3.64 -10.85 1.77
C TYR A 94 4.40 -9.53 1.77
N TYR A 95 3.86 -8.53 1.11
CA TYR A 95 4.47 -7.20 1.01
C TYR A 95 4.66 -6.55 2.39
N CYS A 96 3.64 -6.57 3.24
CA CYS A 96 3.72 -5.99 4.58
C CYS A 96 4.77 -6.68 5.47
N LEU A 97 4.85 -8.02 5.40
CA LEU A 97 5.84 -8.81 6.12
C LEU A 97 7.26 -8.54 5.61
N GLU A 98 7.45 -8.56 4.30
CA GLU A 98 8.76 -8.32 3.68
C GLU A 98 9.26 -6.90 3.97
N ARG A 99 8.38 -5.90 3.92
CA ARG A 99 8.70 -4.53 4.30
C ARG A 99 9.14 -4.41 5.76
N SER A 100 8.49 -5.10 6.68
CA SER A 100 8.87 -5.13 8.09
C SER A 100 10.21 -5.84 8.30
N ARG A 101 10.43 -6.97 7.64
CA ARG A 101 11.68 -7.72 7.68
C ARG A 101 12.87 -6.87 7.20
N ARG A 102 12.71 -6.17 6.08
CA ARG A 102 13.76 -5.30 5.50
C ARG A 102 14.09 -4.10 6.37
N ARG A 103 13.15 -3.64 7.19
CA ARG A 103 13.35 -2.55 8.14
C ARG A 103 13.86 -3.04 9.50
N ASP A 104 14.14 -4.33 9.63
CA ASP A 104 14.50 -4.98 10.89
C ASP A 104 13.52 -4.56 12.02
N SER A 105 12.24 -4.60 11.68
CA SER A 105 11.15 -4.21 12.57
C SER A 105 10.30 -5.42 12.93
N ARG A 106 9.55 -5.30 14.05
CA ARG A 106 8.60 -6.33 14.47
C ARG A 106 7.60 -6.63 13.34
N ALA A 107 7.08 -7.85 13.29
CA ALA A 107 6.01 -8.23 12.37
C ALA A 107 4.86 -7.22 12.42
N PRO A 108 4.24 -6.88 11.26
CA PRO A 108 3.22 -5.85 11.19
C PRO A 108 1.97 -6.29 11.98
N SER A 109 1.34 -5.35 12.66
CA SER A 109 0.03 -5.57 13.26
C SER A 109 -1.04 -5.66 12.16
N MET A 110 -2.16 -6.32 12.44
CA MET A 110 -3.27 -6.41 11.48
C MET A 110 -3.81 -5.02 11.10
N ARG A 111 -3.81 -4.06 12.03
CA ARG A 111 -4.19 -2.66 11.75
C ARG A 111 -3.23 -1.97 10.77
N ALA A 112 -1.94 -2.29 10.83
CA ALA A 112 -0.97 -1.75 9.86
C ALA A 112 -1.20 -2.34 8.47
N ILE A 113 -1.55 -3.62 8.39
CA ILE A 113 -1.93 -4.31 7.14
C ILE A 113 -3.25 -3.74 6.61
N GLU A 114 -4.23 -3.50 7.48
CA GLU A 114 -5.50 -2.86 7.14
C GLU A 114 -5.29 -1.50 6.48
N LYS A 115 -4.48 -0.64 7.08
CA LYS A 115 -4.16 0.67 6.52
C LYS A 115 -3.56 0.57 5.12
N GLU A 116 -2.71 -0.41 4.90
CA GLU A 116 -2.10 -0.67 3.60
C GLU A 116 -3.12 -1.22 2.60
N ALA A 117 -4.06 -2.09 3.02
CA ALA A 117 -5.16 -2.60 2.20
C ALA A 117 -6.06 -1.47 1.68
N TYR A 118 -6.45 -0.54 2.55
CA TYR A 118 -7.22 0.63 2.15
C TYR A 118 -6.47 1.48 1.12
N ARG A 119 -5.18 1.72 1.35
CA ARG A 119 -4.35 2.45 0.40
C ARG A 119 -4.29 1.76 -0.97
N TRP A 120 -4.16 0.44 -1.00
CA TRP A 120 -4.17 -0.32 -2.24
C TRP A 120 -5.50 -0.20 -2.98
N ALA A 121 -6.61 -0.31 -2.25
CA ALA A 121 -7.94 -0.12 -2.82
C ALA A 121 -8.11 1.30 -3.40
N ASP A 122 -7.66 2.33 -2.68
CA ASP A 122 -7.72 3.72 -3.13
C ASP A 122 -6.84 3.98 -4.36
N GLU A 123 -5.68 3.30 -4.47
CA GLU A 123 -4.75 3.40 -5.59
C GLU A 123 -5.15 2.48 -6.78
N GLY A 124 -6.21 1.68 -6.65
CA GLY A 124 -6.67 0.74 -7.68
C GLY A 124 -5.74 -0.47 -7.86
N ILE A 125 -5.06 -0.88 -6.78
CA ILE A 125 -4.23 -2.09 -6.74
C ILE A 125 -5.12 -3.26 -6.30
N ASP A 126 -5.98 -3.73 -7.19
CA ASP A 126 -7.05 -4.69 -6.92
C ASP A 126 -6.96 -5.97 -7.75
N THR A 127 -5.95 -6.09 -8.62
CA THR A 127 -5.66 -7.30 -9.39
C THR A 127 -4.32 -7.91 -9.00
N LEU A 128 -4.15 -9.20 -9.24
CA LEU A 128 -2.88 -9.89 -8.98
C LEU A 128 -1.73 -9.26 -9.77
N GLU A 129 -1.99 -8.81 -10.99
CA GLU A 129 -1.01 -8.17 -11.86
C GLU A 129 -0.56 -6.83 -11.30
N THR A 130 -1.50 -5.92 -10.98
CA THR A 130 -1.19 -4.61 -10.41
C THR A 130 -0.49 -4.73 -9.06
N ALA A 131 -0.93 -5.66 -8.19
CA ALA A 131 -0.32 -5.93 -6.91
C ALA A 131 1.12 -6.45 -7.04
N SER A 132 1.36 -7.41 -7.95
CA SER A 132 2.68 -7.97 -8.21
C SER A 132 3.63 -6.92 -8.77
N TYR A 133 3.17 -6.11 -9.73
CA TYR A 133 3.93 -5.00 -10.29
C TYR A 133 4.29 -3.98 -9.21
N TYR A 134 3.32 -3.57 -8.40
CA TYR A 134 3.55 -2.65 -7.29
C TYR A 134 4.64 -3.16 -6.33
N VAL A 135 4.54 -4.42 -5.90
CA VAL A 135 5.53 -5.04 -4.99
C VAL A 135 6.91 -5.05 -5.63
N GLN A 136 7.04 -5.43 -6.90
CA GLN A 136 8.32 -5.39 -7.61
C GLN A 136 8.93 -3.98 -7.62
N GLN A 137 8.14 -2.96 -7.93
CA GLN A 137 8.61 -1.57 -7.92
C GLN A 137 9.09 -1.15 -6.53
N GLN A 138 8.38 -1.51 -5.46
CA GLN A 138 8.81 -1.21 -4.10
C GLN A 138 10.10 -1.93 -3.71
N LEU A 139 10.29 -3.17 -4.15
CA LEU A 139 11.50 -3.94 -3.91
C LEU A 139 12.71 -3.33 -4.62
N LEU A 140 12.56 -2.95 -5.90
CA LEU A 140 13.60 -2.27 -6.68
C LEU A 140 13.96 -0.92 -6.05
N LEU A 141 12.97 -0.13 -5.68
CA LEU A 141 13.18 1.15 -5.01
C LEU A 141 13.97 0.98 -3.71
N HIS A 142 13.60 -0.01 -2.89
CA HIS A 142 14.32 -0.30 -1.65
C HIS A 142 15.78 -0.68 -1.92
N THR A 143 16.03 -1.56 -2.88
CA THR A 143 17.39 -1.95 -3.28
C THR A 143 18.20 -0.72 -3.71
N ARG A 144 17.60 0.16 -4.50
CA ARG A 144 18.25 1.39 -4.95
C ARG A 144 18.55 2.35 -3.80
N VAL A 145 17.65 2.50 -2.85
CA VAL A 145 17.90 3.28 -1.62
C VAL A 145 19.10 2.72 -0.85
N GLN A 146 19.22 1.39 -0.71
CA GLN A 146 20.36 0.77 -0.03
C GLN A 146 21.68 1.03 -0.77
N GLN A 147 21.70 0.96 -2.10
CA GLN A 147 22.88 1.30 -2.91
C GLN A 147 23.32 2.76 -2.68
N LEU A 148 22.36 3.71 -2.69
CA LEU A 148 22.66 5.11 -2.41
C LEU A 148 23.16 5.35 -0.98
N ARG A 149 22.62 4.62 0.02
CA ARG A 149 23.16 4.67 1.39
C ARG A 149 24.62 4.29 1.45
N GLN A 150 25.01 3.21 0.77
CA GLN A 150 26.40 2.78 0.69
C GLN A 150 27.28 3.82 -0.02
N LEU A 151 26.79 4.35 -1.15
CA LEU A 151 27.48 5.38 -1.92
C LEU A 151 27.75 6.66 -1.09
N LEU A 152 26.78 7.06 -0.27
CA LEU A 152 26.85 8.23 0.62
C LEU A 152 27.51 7.94 1.97
N GLN A 153 27.95 6.69 2.21
CA GLN A 153 28.57 6.25 3.46
C GLN A 153 27.70 6.47 4.71
N ILE A 154 26.37 6.38 4.56
CA ILE A 154 25.38 6.51 5.63
C ILE A 154 24.69 5.18 5.98
N ASP A 155 25.34 4.07 5.68
CA ASP A 155 24.86 2.71 5.90
C ASP A 155 24.96 2.26 7.36
N GLN A 156 25.81 2.94 8.17
CA GLN A 156 26.05 2.62 9.58
C GLN A 156 24.86 2.88 10.51
N ARG A 157 23.84 3.63 10.06
CA ARG A 157 22.67 4.00 10.84
C ARG A 157 21.38 3.90 10.04
N ARG A 158 20.25 3.88 10.73
CA ARG A 158 18.94 3.98 10.06
C ARG A 158 18.75 5.38 9.49
N LEU A 159 18.12 5.43 8.31
CA LEU A 159 17.69 6.69 7.72
C LEU A 159 16.57 7.31 8.55
N THR A 160 16.60 8.61 8.69
CA THR A 160 15.43 9.36 9.15
C THR A 160 14.35 9.37 8.07
N PRO A 161 13.07 9.57 8.41
CA PRO A 161 11.99 9.64 7.42
C PRO A 161 12.23 10.73 6.35
N ALA A 162 12.86 11.83 6.71
CA ALA A 162 13.20 12.91 5.79
C ALA A 162 14.28 12.47 4.79
N GLU A 163 15.35 11.84 5.26
CA GLU A 163 16.42 11.32 4.39
C GLU A 163 15.89 10.24 3.43
N GLU A 164 15.07 9.31 3.92
CA GLU A 164 14.43 8.30 3.08
C GLU A 164 13.60 8.96 1.96
N LYS A 165 12.84 10.00 2.31
CA LYS A 165 12.04 10.77 1.34
C LYS A 165 12.91 11.46 0.29
N TYR A 166 14.04 12.06 0.67
CA TYR A 166 14.97 12.68 -0.27
C TYR A 166 15.60 11.65 -1.22
N LEU A 167 16.10 10.53 -0.70
CA LEU A 167 16.68 9.47 -1.53
C LEU A 167 15.66 8.92 -2.53
N VAL A 168 14.44 8.66 -2.09
CA VAL A 168 13.33 8.23 -2.96
C VAL A 168 13.03 9.27 -4.04
N SER A 169 13.03 10.55 -3.68
CA SER A 169 12.81 11.65 -4.63
C SER A 169 13.91 11.69 -5.70
N TRP A 170 15.18 11.57 -5.31
CA TRP A 170 16.32 11.55 -6.25
C TRP A 170 16.25 10.35 -7.21
N ILE A 171 15.90 9.16 -6.69
CA ILE A 171 15.70 7.98 -7.53
C ILE A 171 14.59 8.21 -8.56
N ARG A 172 13.45 8.78 -8.14
CA ARG A 172 12.32 9.08 -9.04
C ARG A 172 12.65 10.14 -10.08
N MET A 173 13.51 11.11 -9.75
CA MET A 173 13.99 12.11 -10.68
C MET A 173 15.09 11.57 -11.63
N GLY A 174 15.53 10.32 -11.44
CA GLY A 174 16.52 9.69 -12.30
C GLY A 174 17.96 10.20 -12.11
N PHE A 175 18.28 10.78 -10.94
CA PHE A 175 19.66 11.19 -10.66
C PHE A 175 20.62 9.99 -10.74
N ARG A 176 21.71 10.21 -11.44
CA ARG A 176 22.80 9.23 -11.60
C ARG A 176 23.75 9.30 -10.39
N ASP A 177 24.45 8.20 -10.12
CA ASP A 177 25.38 8.09 -8.99
C ASP A 177 26.47 9.16 -9.01
N ASP A 178 26.92 9.54 -10.23
CA ASP A 178 27.93 10.58 -10.43
C ASP A 178 27.44 11.99 -10.01
N THR A 179 26.13 12.20 -10.01
CA THR A 179 25.49 13.49 -9.66
C THR A 179 25.20 13.58 -8.15
N ILE A 180 25.18 12.43 -7.47
CA ILE A 180 24.81 12.32 -6.04
C ILE A 180 26.06 12.36 -5.15
N ARG A 181 27.24 12.08 -5.70
CA ARG A 181 28.53 12.25 -5.04
C ARG A 181 28.90 13.73 -5.00
#